data_6e4f9c175e299c41fc3bec699a83902b
#
_entry.id   6e4f9c175e299c41fc3bec699a83902b
#
_cell.length_a   1.000
_cell.length_b   1.000
_cell.length_c   1.000
_cell.angle_alpha   90.00
_cell.angle_beta   90.00
_cell.angle_gamma   90.00
#
_symmetry.space_group_name_H-M   'P 1'
#
loop_
_entity.id
_entity.type
_entity.pdbx_description
1 polymer ?
#
loop_
_entity_poly.entity_id
_entity_poly.type
_entity_poly.pdbx_seq_one_letter_code
_entity_poly.pdbx_strand_id
1 'polypeptide(L)'
;MSKIFDDFQPIFGKLNAEWENPSSSLPSLELPFLFHIHALNSSTLRIHLTDFHSYTWESTKSIRQLEDLRDDVGIGGSLSEFVDYLITSLKSDNVKLVLGGYATSSRSEADHGATVAKLIAHKSKGMPLVTISLVRLMKSSDNDAMANLCLELYEAFKRNHQLVVREQESSYQLTRRLSAEKEKNDSIQAQLDLALFSKHKKLRESTVSDKALPMAIPISNFNASPVTVALGSPLNKLAEDKTPSKVSQRVVPAYHRSKARGVVLVDSDDENGN
;
A
#
# COMPACT_ATOMS: atom_id res chain seq x y z
N MET A 1 -28.08 5.63 -17.28
CA MET A 1 -26.74 5.37 -17.84
C MET A 1 -25.77 5.26 -16.66
N SER A 2 -24.99 4.20 -16.63
CA SER A 2 -24.01 3.98 -15.55
C SER A 2 -22.91 5.03 -15.58
N LYS A 3 -22.72 5.75 -14.47
CA LYS A 3 -21.71 6.81 -14.31
C LYS A 3 -20.43 6.23 -13.68
N ILE A 4 -19.83 5.25 -14.35
CA ILE A 4 -18.73 4.43 -13.80
C ILE A 4 -17.46 5.27 -13.59
N PHE A 5 -17.25 6.32 -14.38
CA PHE A 5 -16.00 7.09 -14.38
C PHE A 5 -16.13 8.51 -13.84
N ASP A 6 -17.26 8.88 -13.18
CA ASP A 6 -17.42 10.25 -12.65
C ASP A 6 -16.33 10.62 -11.61
N ASP A 7 -15.91 9.67 -10.78
CA ASP A 7 -14.89 9.85 -9.75
C ASP A 7 -13.52 9.24 -10.14
N PHE A 8 -13.31 8.95 -11.42
CA PHE A 8 -12.09 8.31 -11.87
C PHE A 8 -10.88 9.25 -11.70
N GLN A 9 -9.90 8.80 -10.92
CA GLN A 9 -8.66 9.53 -10.75
C GLN A 9 -7.65 9.13 -11.84
N PRO A 10 -7.00 10.09 -12.51
CA PRO A 10 -5.99 9.79 -13.51
C PRO A 10 -4.90 8.87 -12.97
N ILE A 11 -4.51 7.89 -13.79
CA ILE A 11 -3.44 6.94 -13.47
C ILE A 11 -2.25 7.28 -14.34
N PHE A 12 -1.08 7.41 -13.72
CA PHE A 12 0.20 7.59 -14.39
C PHE A 12 1.11 6.44 -14.05
N GLY A 13 1.87 5.99 -15.02
CA GLY A 13 2.88 4.96 -14.79
C GLY A 13 4.02 5.06 -15.79
N LYS A 14 5.18 4.57 -15.36
CA LYS A 14 6.39 4.48 -16.17
C LYS A 14 6.69 3.01 -16.42
N LEU A 15 7.02 2.66 -17.66
CA LEU A 15 7.36 1.30 -18.05
C LEU A 15 8.40 1.28 -19.15
N ASN A 16 9.04 0.14 -19.31
CA ASN A 16 9.93 -0.13 -20.43
C ASN A 16 9.19 -0.95 -21.47
N ALA A 17 9.49 -0.70 -22.74
CA ALA A 17 8.92 -1.46 -23.84
C ALA A 17 9.80 -2.67 -24.16
N GLU A 18 9.16 -3.73 -24.62
CA GLU A 18 9.79 -4.94 -25.12
C GLU A 18 9.29 -5.18 -26.57
N TRP A 19 10.15 -5.72 -27.44
CA TRP A 19 9.73 -6.14 -28.77
C TRP A 19 9.00 -7.49 -28.69
N GLU A 20 7.89 -7.63 -29.39
CA GLU A 20 7.12 -8.90 -29.49
C GLU A 20 8.00 -10.04 -30.05
N ASN A 21 8.82 -9.73 -31.04
CA ASN A 21 9.79 -10.64 -31.63
C ASN A 21 11.18 -10.00 -31.61
N PRO A 22 11.93 -10.16 -30.54
CA PRO A 22 13.26 -9.55 -30.44
C PRO A 22 14.19 -10.12 -31.50
N SER A 23 14.83 -9.26 -32.29
CA SER A 23 15.87 -9.61 -33.25
C SER A 23 17.01 -8.58 -33.16
N SER A 24 18.22 -9.01 -33.54
CA SER A 24 19.39 -8.14 -33.52
C SER A 24 19.33 -6.95 -34.49
N SER A 25 18.37 -6.96 -35.42
CA SER A 25 18.15 -5.88 -36.39
C SER A 25 17.20 -4.77 -35.88
N LEU A 26 16.54 -4.99 -34.73
CA LEU A 26 15.62 -4.01 -34.15
C LEU A 26 16.38 -3.00 -33.31
N PRO A 27 15.91 -1.72 -33.30
CA PRO A 27 16.54 -0.69 -32.47
C PRO A 27 16.37 -1.02 -30.99
N SER A 28 17.37 -0.64 -30.20
CA SER A 28 17.26 -0.70 -28.73
C SER A 28 16.18 0.25 -28.23
N LEU A 29 15.35 -0.23 -27.32
CA LEU A 29 14.32 0.57 -26.65
C LEU A 29 14.87 1.10 -25.32
N GLU A 30 15.77 2.06 -25.39
CA GLU A 30 16.49 2.59 -24.21
C GLU A 30 15.64 3.59 -23.41
N LEU A 31 14.68 4.24 -24.06
CA LEU A 31 13.84 5.24 -23.42
C LEU A 31 12.66 4.62 -22.73
N PRO A 32 12.35 5.06 -21.51
CA PRO A 32 11.13 4.64 -20.83
C PRO A 32 9.92 5.30 -21.47
N PHE A 33 8.81 4.57 -21.43
CA PHE A 33 7.49 5.08 -21.79
C PHE A 33 6.73 5.54 -20.56
N LEU A 34 6.01 6.64 -20.69
CA LEU A 34 5.01 7.09 -19.72
C LEU A 34 3.63 6.79 -20.26
N PHE A 35 2.77 6.15 -19.45
CA PHE A 35 1.36 6.04 -19.77
C PHE A 35 0.51 6.90 -18.85
N HIS A 36 -0.58 7.39 -19.41
CA HIS A 36 -1.59 8.18 -18.74
C HIS A 36 -2.97 7.66 -19.09
N ILE A 37 -3.77 7.38 -18.07
CA ILE A 37 -5.14 6.90 -18.22
C ILE A 37 -6.06 7.87 -17.50
N HIS A 38 -7.04 8.40 -18.22
CA HIS A 38 -8.03 9.33 -17.69
C HIS A 38 -9.42 9.07 -18.26
N ALA A 39 -10.43 9.54 -17.56
CA ALA A 39 -11.81 9.52 -18.06
C ALA A 39 -12.04 10.73 -18.97
N LEU A 40 -12.47 10.47 -20.22
CA LEU A 40 -12.94 11.54 -21.11
C LEU A 40 -14.33 12.05 -20.68
N ASN A 41 -15.14 11.14 -20.18
CA ASN A 41 -16.49 11.38 -19.66
C ASN A 41 -16.89 10.21 -18.76
N SER A 42 -18.13 10.23 -18.25
CA SER A 42 -18.64 9.19 -17.35
C SER A 42 -18.70 7.76 -17.94
N SER A 43 -18.44 7.61 -19.24
CA SER A 43 -18.60 6.33 -19.96
C SER A 43 -17.41 5.91 -20.81
N THR A 44 -16.32 6.69 -20.81
CA THR A 44 -15.21 6.47 -21.75
C THR A 44 -13.88 6.72 -21.06
N LEU A 45 -13.00 5.73 -21.10
CA LEU A 45 -11.60 5.83 -20.69
C LEU A 45 -10.71 6.09 -21.91
N ARG A 46 -9.72 6.95 -21.73
CA ARG A 46 -8.65 7.19 -22.70
C ARG A 46 -7.31 6.82 -22.08
N ILE A 47 -6.49 6.16 -22.87
CA ILE A 47 -5.15 5.71 -22.52
C ILE A 47 -4.18 6.36 -23.50
N HIS A 48 -3.25 7.16 -23.01
CA HIS A 48 -2.13 7.67 -23.77
C HIS A 48 -0.85 6.99 -23.31
N LEU A 49 0.07 6.76 -24.24
CA LEU A 49 1.38 6.21 -23.98
C LEU A 49 2.41 6.92 -24.87
N THR A 50 3.51 7.40 -24.30
CA THR A 50 4.53 8.14 -25.06
C THR A 50 5.93 7.93 -24.51
N ASP A 51 6.94 7.97 -25.39
CA ASP A 51 8.36 8.07 -25.04
C ASP A 51 8.86 9.53 -25.05
N PHE A 52 7.98 10.50 -25.32
CA PHE A 52 8.25 11.94 -25.52
C PHE A 52 9.14 12.29 -26.73
N HIS A 53 9.49 11.32 -27.56
CA HIS A 53 10.41 11.52 -28.70
C HIS A 53 9.82 11.09 -30.02
N SER A 54 9.52 9.79 -30.14
CA SER A 54 9.23 9.20 -31.45
C SER A 54 7.87 8.52 -31.50
N TYR A 55 7.34 8.11 -30.35
CA TYR A 55 6.16 7.27 -30.29
C TYR A 55 5.12 7.81 -29.31
N THR A 56 3.95 8.11 -29.82
CA THR A 56 2.76 8.35 -29.00
C THR A 56 1.63 7.48 -29.50
N TRP A 57 0.99 6.79 -28.57
CA TRP A 57 -0.05 5.82 -28.80
C TRP A 57 -1.27 6.19 -27.98
N GLU A 58 -2.45 5.84 -28.54
CA GLU A 58 -3.73 6.09 -27.91
C GLU A 58 -4.63 4.84 -27.98
N SER A 59 -5.42 4.65 -26.95
CA SER A 59 -6.58 3.77 -26.98
C SER A 59 -7.73 4.41 -26.24
N THR A 60 -8.90 4.42 -26.83
CA THR A 60 -10.14 4.87 -26.19
C THR A 60 -11.05 3.67 -25.98
N LYS A 61 -11.59 3.49 -24.78
CA LYS A 61 -12.46 2.38 -24.41
C LYS A 61 -13.79 2.89 -23.86
N SER A 62 -14.85 2.64 -24.57
CA SER A 62 -16.23 2.83 -24.10
C SER A 62 -16.62 1.72 -23.11
N ILE A 63 -17.71 1.93 -22.35
CA ILE A 63 -18.27 0.91 -21.46
C ILE A 63 -18.47 -0.42 -22.19
N ARG A 64 -19.06 -0.39 -23.38
CA ARG A 64 -19.30 -1.61 -24.18
C ARG A 64 -18.00 -2.34 -24.53
N GLN A 65 -16.99 -1.61 -24.95
CA GLN A 65 -15.67 -2.22 -25.24
C GLN A 65 -14.97 -2.76 -24.01
N LEU A 66 -15.29 -2.24 -22.83
CA LEU A 66 -14.79 -2.80 -21.55
C LEU A 66 -15.57 -4.05 -21.15
N GLU A 67 -16.87 -4.15 -21.48
CA GLU A 67 -17.64 -5.37 -21.34
C GLU A 67 -17.11 -6.47 -22.26
N ASP A 68 -16.88 -6.15 -23.53
CA ASP A 68 -16.26 -7.07 -24.49
C ASP A 68 -14.88 -7.54 -23.98
N LEU A 69 -14.06 -6.62 -23.48
CA LEU A 69 -12.74 -6.94 -22.93
C LEU A 69 -12.81 -7.84 -21.68
N ARG A 70 -13.80 -7.62 -20.80
CA ARG A 70 -14.06 -8.48 -19.64
C ARG A 70 -14.37 -9.91 -20.08
N ASP A 71 -15.23 -10.04 -21.07
CA ASP A 71 -15.68 -11.34 -21.59
C ASP A 71 -14.52 -12.07 -22.30
N ASP A 72 -13.69 -11.36 -23.06
CA ASP A 72 -12.47 -11.89 -23.71
C ASP A 72 -11.44 -12.39 -22.69
N VAL A 73 -11.29 -11.69 -21.56
CA VAL A 73 -10.36 -12.07 -20.48
C VAL A 73 -10.94 -13.21 -19.62
N GLY A 74 -12.25 -13.45 -19.69
CA GLY A 74 -12.94 -14.49 -18.93
C GLY A 74 -13.12 -14.14 -17.44
N ILE A 75 -13.18 -12.86 -17.09
CA ILE A 75 -13.44 -12.42 -15.72
C ILE A 75 -14.95 -12.36 -15.50
N GLY A 76 -15.46 -13.24 -14.62
CA GLY A 76 -16.85 -13.18 -14.17
C GLY A 76 -17.11 -11.97 -13.27
N GLY A 77 -18.40 -11.67 -13.08
CA GLY A 77 -18.84 -10.59 -12.21
C GLY A 77 -19.35 -9.35 -12.95
N SER A 78 -19.59 -8.29 -12.21
CA SER A 78 -20.12 -7.02 -12.75
C SER A 78 -19.05 -6.24 -13.51
N LEU A 79 -19.48 -5.32 -14.37
CA LEU A 79 -18.56 -4.39 -15.06
C LEU A 79 -17.78 -3.53 -14.06
N SER A 80 -18.39 -3.13 -12.95
CA SER A 80 -17.71 -2.36 -11.89
C SER A 80 -16.53 -3.14 -11.29
N GLU A 81 -16.72 -4.42 -10.98
CA GLU A 81 -15.65 -5.29 -10.45
C GLU A 81 -14.54 -5.49 -11.49
N PHE A 82 -14.88 -5.60 -12.77
CA PHE A 82 -13.89 -5.65 -13.83
C PHE A 82 -13.09 -4.34 -13.96
N VAL A 83 -13.76 -3.19 -13.88
CA VAL A 83 -13.09 -1.87 -13.90
C VAL A 83 -12.17 -1.73 -12.70
N ASP A 84 -12.58 -2.14 -11.51
CA ASP A 84 -11.72 -2.14 -10.33
C ASP A 84 -10.52 -3.08 -10.49
N TYR A 85 -10.74 -4.24 -11.11
CA TYR A 85 -9.66 -5.16 -11.47
C TYR A 85 -8.67 -4.52 -12.45
N LEU A 86 -9.18 -3.89 -13.51
CA LEU A 86 -8.40 -3.19 -14.53
C LEU A 86 -7.56 -2.07 -13.90
N ILE A 87 -8.19 -1.20 -13.10
CA ILE A 87 -7.52 -0.10 -12.39
C ILE A 87 -6.41 -0.64 -11.48
N THR A 88 -6.69 -1.69 -10.72
CA THR A 88 -5.70 -2.31 -9.83
C THR A 88 -4.54 -2.91 -10.60
N SER A 89 -4.83 -3.56 -11.75
CA SER A 89 -3.81 -4.14 -12.64
C SER A 89 -2.92 -3.07 -13.26
N LEU A 90 -3.50 -1.94 -13.69
CA LEU A 90 -2.77 -0.81 -14.28
C LEU A 90 -1.95 0.01 -13.26
N LYS A 91 -2.31 -0.05 -11.98
CA LYS A 91 -1.54 0.55 -10.88
C LYS A 91 -0.46 -0.39 -10.32
N SER A 92 -0.43 -1.65 -10.76
CA SER A 92 0.56 -2.63 -10.29
C SER A 92 1.91 -2.44 -11.00
N ASP A 93 2.96 -3.00 -10.41
CA ASP A 93 4.30 -3.05 -11.04
C ASP A 93 4.38 -4.09 -12.17
N ASN A 94 3.27 -4.77 -12.49
CA ASN A 94 3.20 -5.83 -13.48
C ASN A 94 2.63 -5.35 -14.84
N VAL A 95 2.81 -4.08 -15.15
CA VAL A 95 2.40 -3.52 -16.44
C VAL A 95 3.56 -3.61 -17.43
N LYS A 96 3.29 -4.13 -18.64
CA LYS A 96 4.27 -4.27 -19.72
C LYS A 96 3.77 -3.62 -20.99
N LEU A 97 4.70 -3.06 -21.76
CA LEU A 97 4.45 -2.59 -23.11
C LEU A 97 5.13 -3.51 -24.11
N VAL A 98 4.37 -4.06 -25.02
CA VAL A 98 4.89 -4.90 -26.10
C VAL A 98 4.68 -4.17 -27.42
N LEU A 99 5.78 -3.92 -28.14
CA LEU A 99 5.80 -3.28 -29.45
C LEU A 99 5.99 -4.35 -30.54
N GLY A 100 5.24 -4.22 -31.61
CA GLY A 100 5.28 -5.15 -32.73
C GLY A 100 5.18 -4.46 -34.09
N GLY A 101 5.34 -5.27 -35.16
CA GLY A 101 5.12 -4.81 -36.52
C GLY A 101 6.12 -3.75 -36.97
N TYR A 102 7.42 -3.97 -36.79
CA TYR A 102 8.44 -3.00 -37.25
C TYR A 102 8.45 -2.88 -38.77
N ALA A 103 8.07 -1.70 -39.28
CA ALA A 103 8.09 -1.42 -40.72
C ALA A 103 9.44 -0.82 -41.14
N THR A 104 10.15 -1.52 -42.03
CA THR A 104 11.46 -1.08 -42.59
C THR A 104 11.35 -0.44 -43.98
N SER A 105 10.19 -0.51 -44.62
CA SER A 105 10.03 -0.31 -46.05
C SER A 105 9.25 0.94 -46.47
N SER A 106 8.97 1.87 -45.58
CA SER A 106 8.31 3.13 -45.98
C SER A 106 9.25 4.15 -46.55
N ARG A 107 8.79 4.82 -47.61
CA ARG A 107 9.56 5.85 -48.37
C ARG A 107 9.83 7.12 -47.57
N SER A 108 9.33 7.26 -46.37
CA SER A 108 9.57 8.41 -45.48
C SER A 108 10.18 7.94 -44.15
N GLU A 109 11.21 8.60 -43.66
CA GLU A 109 11.82 8.35 -42.36
C GLU A 109 10.83 8.48 -41.19
N ALA A 110 9.72 9.17 -41.40
CA ALA A 110 8.68 9.38 -40.40
C ALA A 110 7.84 8.11 -40.10
N ASP A 111 7.92 7.10 -40.94
CA ASP A 111 7.11 5.88 -40.85
C ASP A 111 7.89 4.64 -40.34
N HIS A 112 9.19 4.85 -40.04
CA HIS A 112 10.01 3.77 -39.47
C HIS A 112 9.63 3.56 -38.00
N GLY A 113 9.47 2.30 -37.61
CA GLY A 113 9.27 1.92 -36.21
C GLY A 113 8.12 0.97 -35.98
N ALA A 114 7.72 0.84 -34.71
CA ALA A 114 6.63 -0.03 -34.31
C ALA A 114 5.29 0.44 -34.90
N THR A 115 4.53 -0.50 -35.46
CA THR A 115 3.19 -0.24 -36.00
C THR A 115 2.08 -0.69 -35.07
N VAL A 116 2.39 -1.54 -34.10
CA VAL A 116 1.47 -2.09 -33.10
C VAL A 116 2.06 -1.90 -31.70
N ALA A 117 1.22 -1.49 -30.77
CA ALA A 117 1.56 -1.44 -29.36
C ALA A 117 0.46 -2.11 -28.53
N LYS A 118 0.86 -2.92 -27.58
CA LYS A 118 -0.04 -3.64 -26.64
C LYS A 118 0.38 -3.32 -25.21
N LEU A 119 -0.52 -2.77 -24.42
CA LEU A 119 -0.36 -2.61 -22.99
C LEU A 119 -0.93 -3.85 -22.32
N ILE A 120 -0.10 -4.58 -21.59
CA ILE A 120 -0.47 -5.82 -20.89
C ILE A 120 -0.35 -5.56 -19.40
N ALA A 121 -1.41 -5.84 -18.66
CA ALA A 121 -1.46 -5.64 -17.22
C ALA A 121 -2.11 -6.83 -16.51
N HIS A 122 -1.67 -7.13 -15.30
CA HIS A 122 -2.31 -8.10 -14.42
C HIS A 122 -2.14 -7.68 -12.95
N LYS A 123 -3.12 -7.99 -12.13
CA LYS A 123 -3.13 -7.61 -10.72
C LYS A 123 -2.01 -8.28 -9.92
N SER A 124 -1.77 -9.57 -10.18
CA SER A 124 -0.72 -10.37 -9.54
C SER A 124 -0.42 -11.62 -10.36
N LYS A 125 0.68 -12.29 -10.06
CA LYS A 125 1.09 -13.53 -10.75
C LYS A 125 -0.02 -14.59 -10.68
N GLY A 126 -0.36 -15.14 -11.85
CA GLY A 126 -1.41 -16.17 -11.99
C GLY A 126 -2.84 -15.62 -12.13
N MET A 127 -3.02 -14.30 -12.08
CA MET A 127 -4.29 -13.66 -12.38
C MET A 127 -4.44 -13.41 -13.89
N PRO A 128 -5.69 -13.28 -14.41
CA PRO A 128 -5.95 -13.03 -15.82
C PRO A 128 -5.17 -11.81 -16.34
N LEU A 129 -4.69 -11.92 -17.59
CA LEU A 129 -3.97 -10.84 -18.27
C LEU A 129 -4.96 -9.96 -19.02
N VAL A 130 -4.92 -8.68 -18.80
CA VAL A 130 -5.66 -7.70 -19.61
C VAL A 130 -4.73 -7.12 -20.65
N THR A 131 -5.11 -7.26 -21.93
CA THR A 131 -4.33 -6.74 -23.06
C THR A 131 -5.12 -5.65 -23.76
N ILE A 132 -4.53 -4.45 -23.83
CA ILE A 132 -5.13 -3.30 -24.50
C ILE A 132 -4.28 -2.94 -25.72
N SER A 133 -4.86 -3.04 -26.90
CA SER A 133 -4.23 -2.58 -28.13
C SER A 133 -4.33 -1.07 -28.24
N LEU A 134 -3.22 -0.45 -28.66
CA LEU A 134 -3.09 0.99 -28.84
C LEU A 134 -2.79 1.29 -30.31
N VAL A 135 -3.26 2.44 -30.77
CA VAL A 135 -3.08 2.96 -32.12
C VAL A 135 -2.07 4.12 -32.07
N ARG A 136 -1.13 4.14 -33.02
CA ARG A 136 -0.14 5.22 -33.10
C ARG A 136 -0.82 6.52 -33.50
N LEU A 137 -0.52 7.60 -32.80
CA LEU A 137 -0.99 8.94 -33.14
C LEU A 137 -0.13 9.54 -34.24
N MET A 138 -0.77 10.36 -35.08
CA MET A 138 -0.09 11.19 -36.07
C MET A 138 0.49 12.44 -35.40
N LYS A 139 1.55 13.02 -35.96
CA LYS A 139 2.30 14.18 -35.38
C LYS A 139 1.43 15.36 -34.95
N SER A 140 0.31 15.63 -35.63
CA SER A 140 -0.61 16.74 -35.26
C SER A 140 -1.37 16.48 -33.94
N SER A 141 -1.79 15.24 -33.72
CA SER A 141 -2.52 14.85 -32.50
C SER A 141 -1.60 14.47 -31.34
N ASP A 142 -0.32 14.24 -31.63
CA ASP A 142 0.72 13.91 -30.71
C ASP A 142 1.00 15.07 -29.71
N ASN A 143 1.15 16.28 -30.24
CA ASN A 143 1.38 17.47 -29.42
C ASN A 143 0.22 17.75 -28.46
N ASP A 144 -1.03 17.55 -28.90
CA ASP A 144 -2.21 17.75 -28.04
C ASP A 144 -2.26 16.69 -26.95
N ALA A 145 -1.94 15.44 -27.27
CA ALA A 145 -1.87 14.35 -26.29
C ALA A 145 -0.80 14.61 -25.23
N MET A 146 0.39 15.07 -25.65
CA MET A 146 1.49 15.42 -24.77
C MET A 146 1.16 16.64 -23.89
N ALA A 147 0.54 17.68 -24.45
CA ALA A 147 0.10 18.85 -23.70
C ALA A 147 -0.92 18.46 -22.60
N ASN A 148 -1.90 17.66 -22.96
CA ASN A 148 -2.90 17.16 -22.00
C ASN A 148 -2.26 16.32 -20.91
N LEU A 149 -1.33 15.42 -21.26
CA LEU A 149 -0.61 14.59 -20.30
C LEU A 149 0.19 15.46 -19.32
N CYS A 150 0.90 16.47 -19.79
CA CYS A 150 1.69 17.37 -18.94
C CYS A 150 0.79 18.19 -17.99
N LEU A 151 -0.35 18.69 -18.47
CA LEU A 151 -1.29 19.44 -17.64
C LEU A 151 -1.91 18.55 -16.57
N GLU A 152 -2.38 17.36 -16.91
CA GLU A 152 -2.95 16.39 -15.97
C GLU A 152 -1.93 15.93 -14.94
N LEU A 153 -0.68 15.70 -15.35
CA LEU A 153 0.41 15.34 -14.45
C LEU A 153 0.71 16.48 -13.47
N TYR A 154 0.74 17.72 -13.93
CA TYR A 154 0.93 18.87 -13.07
C TYR A 154 -0.21 19.00 -12.04
N GLU A 155 -1.46 18.87 -12.47
CA GLU A 155 -2.62 18.92 -11.55
C GLU A 155 -2.63 17.75 -10.56
N ALA A 156 -2.23 16.56 -10.99
CA ALA A 156 -2.08 15.41 -10.09
C ALA A 156 -0.96 15.64 -9.06
N PHE A 157 0.19 16.17 -9.51
CA PHE A 157 1.29 16.53 -8.63
C PHE A 157 0.86 17.58 -7.59
N LYS A 158 0.19 18.64 -8.03
CA LYS A 158 -0.31 19.71 -7.15
C LYS A 158 -1.29 19.18 -6.10
N ARG A 159 -2.24 18.33 -6.50
CA ARG A 159 -3.18 17.66 -5.56
C ARG A 159 -2.44 16.79 -4.54
N ASN A 160 -1.52 15.96 -4.99
CA ASN A 160 -0.74 15.10 -4.11
C ASN A 160 0.12 15.92 -3.15
N HIS A 161 0.77 16.97 -3.63
CA HIS A 161 1.54 17.86 -2.77
C HIS A 161 0.68 18.51 -1.67
N GLN A 162 -0.51 19.00 -2.01
CA GLN A 162 -1.44 19.55 -1.03
C GLN A 162 -1.91 18.51 0.00
N LEU A 163 -2.13 17.26 -0.43
CA LEU A 163 -2.48 16.16 0.48
C LEU A 163 -1.32 15.85 1.45
N VAL A 164 -0.10 15.77 0.95
CA VAL A 164 1.09 15.53 1.78
C VAL A 164 1.27 16.64 2.82
N VAL A 165 1.16 17.91 2.42
CA VAL A 165 1.27 19.05 3.35
C VAL A 165 0.19 18.98 4.43
N ARG A 166 -1.04 18.67 4.05
CA ARG A 166 -2.16 18.52 5.02
C ARG A 166 -1.94 17.37 5.99
N GLU A 167 -1.46 16.23 5.48
CA GLU A 167 -1.17 15.07 6.30
C GLU A 167 -0.01 15.33 7.29
N GLN A 168 1.04 16.02 6.83
CA GLN A 168 2.15 16.43 7.69
C GLN A 168 1.68 17.36 8.81
N GLU A 169 0.83 18.34 8.51
CA GLU A 169 0.26 19.24 9.52
C GLU A 169 -0.61 18.47 10.52
N SER A 170 -1.46 17.56 10.04
CA SER A 170 -2.28 16.70 10.89
C SER A 170 -1.43 15.83 11.81
N SER A 171 -0.38 15.20 11.28
CA SER A 171 0.58 14.39 12.03
C SER A 171 1.30 15.22 13.11
N TYR A 172 1.74 16.42 12.77
CA TYR A 172 2.37 17.33 13.72
C TYR A 172 1.42 17.70 14.87
N GLN A 173 0.16 18.04 14.55
CA GLN A 173 -0.84 18.37 15.58
C GLN A 173 -1.15 17.16 16.49
N LEU A 174 -1.26 15.96 15.93
CA LEU A 174 -1.46 14.74 16.72
C LEU A 174 -0.27 14.46 17.66
N THR A 175 0.94 14.59 17.16
CA THR A 175 2.17 14.41 17.96
C THR A 175 2.22 15.42 19.11
N ARG A 176 1.87 16.68 18.85
CA ARG A 176 1.81 17.72 19.88
C ARG A 176 0.77 17.42 20.95
N ARG A 177 -0.43 16.95 20.55
CA ARG A 177 -1.48 16.54 21.50
C ARG A 177 -1.04 15.35 22.35
N LEU A 178 -0.42 14.36 21.73
CA LEU A 178 0.08 13.17 22.42
C LEU A 178 1.17 13.53 23.45
N SER A 179 2.09 14.44 23.11
CA SER A 179 3.11 14.92 24.04
C SER A 179 2.50 15.66 25.23
N ALA A 180 1.50 16.52 25.00
CA ALA A 180 0.82 17.24 26.07
C ALA A 180 0.00 16.30 26.99
N GLU A 181 -0.62 15.27 26.42
CA GLU A 181 -1.37 14.26 27.17
C GLU A 181 -0.43 13.41 28.03
N LYS A 182 0.72 13.03 27.47
CA LYS A 182 1.76 12.29 28.20
C LYS A 182 2.29 13.11 29.38
N GLU A 183 2.60 14.39 29.19
CA GLU A 183 3.05 15.27 30.25
C GLU A 183 2.01 15.41 31.37
N LYS A 184 0.74 15.55 31.04
CA LYS A 184 -0.36 15.53 32.02
C LYS A 184 -0.41 14.23 32.79
N ASN A 185 -0.30 13.09 32.11
CA ASN A 185 -0.34 11.77 32.71
C ASN A 185 0.85 11.56 33.67
N ASP A 186 2.04 11.96 33.25
CA ASP A 186 3.25 11.89 34.10
C ASP A 186 3.09 12.78 35.34
N SER A 187 2.49 13.98 35.19
CA SER A 187 2.20 14.88 36.33
C SER A 187 1.19 14.27 37.31
N ILE A 188 0.10 13.64 36.82
CA ILE A 188 -0.88 12.95 37.63
C ILE A 188 -0.24 11.76 38.37
N GLN A 189 0.59 10.99 37.67
CA GLN A 189 1.29 9.87 38.26
C GLN A 189 2.21 10.32 39.40
N ALA A 190 2.98 11.39 39.19
CA ALA A 190 3.84 11.97 40.24
C ALA A 190 3.03 12.43 41.46
N GLN A 191 1.85 13.04 41.27
CA GLN A 191 0.96 13.43 42.36
C GLN A 191 0.41 12.23 43.13
N LEU A 192 0.04 11.15 42.42
CA LEU A 192 -0.40 9.91 43.07
C LEU A 192 0.70 9.27 43.91
N ASP A 193 1.90 9.21 43.39
CA ASP A 193 3.05 8.67 44.11
C ASP A 193 3.35 9.47 45.41
N LEU A 194 3.33 10.80 45.33
CA LEU A 194 3.46 11.66 46.49
C LEU A 194 2.34 11.43 47.53
N ALA A 195 1.11 11.27 47.10
CA ALA A 195 -0.02 11.00 47.99
C ALA A 195 0.11 9.63 48.68
N LEU A 196 0.59 8.62 47.97
CA LEU A 196 0.85 7.29 48.51
C LEU A 196 2.00 7.33 49.54
N PHE A 197 3.10 8.00 49.25
CA PHE A 197 4.19 8.18 50.19
C PHE A 197 3.75 8.88 51.46
N SER A 198 2.93 9.92 51.37
CA SER A 198 2.40 10.65 52.54
C SER A 198 1.46 9.79 53.39
N LYS A 199 0.65 8.93 52.80
CA LYS A 199 -0.18 7.93 53.53
C LYS A 199 0.68 6.91 54.27
N HIS A 200 1.69 6.35 53.61
CA HIS A 200 2.61 5.39 54.23
C HIS A 200 3.38 5.98 55.39
N LYS A 201 3.80 7.27 55.31
CA LYS A 201 4.46 7.96 56.40
C LYS A 201 3.55 8.14 57.61
N LYS A 202 2.29 8.59 57.40
CA LYS A 202 1.29 8.70 58.50
C LYS A 202 1.01 7.38 59.17
N LEU A 203 0.92 6.27 58.42
CA LEU A 203 0.69 4.94 58.95
C LEU A 203 1.86 4.44 59.85
N ARG A 204 3.12 4.78 59.47
CA ARG A 204 4.31 4.45 60.28
C ARG A 204 4.40 5.28 61.53
N GLU A 205 4.02 6.55 61.52
CA GLU A 205 4.02 7.43 62.70
C GLU A 205 2.92 7.03 63.71
N SER A 206 1.78 6.51 63.23
CA SER A 206 0.71 6.01 64.12
C SER A 206 1.02 4.67 64.77
N THR A 207 1.91 3.84 64.23
CA THR A 207 2.30 2.54 64.79
C THR A 207 3.44 2.63 65.80
N VAL A 208 4.07 3.79 65.99
CA VAL A 208 5.17 3.98 66.96
C VAL A 208 4.68 4.56 68.29
N SER A 209 3.37 5.00 68.40
CA SER A 209 2.85 5.70 69.57
C SER A 209 1.99 4.84 70.52
N ASP A 210 1.79 3.52 70.29
CA ASP A 210 1.04 2.68 71.20
C ASP A 210 1.86 1.46 71.67
N LYS A 211 2.70 1.69 72.72
CA LYS A 211 3.13 0.66 73.64
C LYS A 211 2.57 1.00 75.00
N ALA A 212 1.36 0.53 75.31
CA ALA A 212 0.93 0.19 76.68
C ALA A 212 -0.36 -0.60 76.65
N LEU A 213 -0.20 -1.90 76.84
CA LEU A 213 -0.96 -2.92 77.60
C LEU A 213 -2.51 -3.13 77.46
N PRO A 214 -3.00 -4.31 77.88
CA PRO A 214 -3.93 -5.08 77.12
C PRO A 214 -5.33 -5.20 77.82
N MET A 215 -6.37 -5.50 77.11
CA MET A 215 -7.46 -6.37 77.58
C MET A 215 -8.64 -6.48 76.56
N ALA A 216 -9.00 -7.76 76.33
CA ALA A 216 -10.35 -8.28 76.09
C ALA A 216 -11.08 -7.99 74.75
N ILE A 217 -11.35 -9.11 74.11
CA ILE A 217 -12.25 -9.47 73.01
C ILE A 217 -13.72 -9.01 73.28
N PRO A 218 -14.57 -8.74 72.29
CA PRO A 218 -15.19 -9.82 71.51
C PRO A 218 -15.44 -9.60 70.03
N ILE A 219 -15.53 -10.72 69.35
CA ILE A 219 -15.95 -11.06 68.02
C ILE A 219 -17.27 -10.42 67.59
N SER A 220 -17.34 -9.81 66.44
CA SER A 220 -18.53 -9.87 65.64
C SER A 220 -18.22 -9.78 64.12
N ASN A 221 -18.66 -10.77 63.42
CA ASN A 221 -18.66 -10.95 61.98
C ASN A 221 -19.35 -9.82 61.25
N PHE A 222 -18.74 -9.28 60.19
CA PHE A 222 -19.46 -8.77 59.02
C PHE A 222 -18.73 -9.15 57.75
N ASN A 223 -19.35 -10.07 57.00
CA ASN A 223 -19.09 -10.34 55.59
C ASN A 223 -19.43 -9.09 54.75
N ALA A 224 -18.49 -8.63 53.91
CA ALA A 224 -18.82 -7.85 52.75
C ALA A 224 -17.83 -8.19 51.63
N SER A 225 -18.32 -8.89 50.63
CA SER A 225 -17.63 -9.19 49.38
C SER A 225 -17.39 -7.91 48.56
N PRO A 226 -16.24 -7.75 47.89
CA PRO A 226 -16.10 -6.70 46.95
C PRO A 226 -16.64 -7.10 45.56
N VAL A 227 -17.54 -6.29 45.06
CA VAL A 227 -18.07 -6.36 43.70
C VAL A 227 -16.97 -5.95 42.72
N THR A 228 -16.59 -6.91 41.90
CA THR A 228 -15.66 -6.68 40.75
C THR A 228 -16.49 -6.09 39.60
N VAL A 229 -16.24 -4.83 39.27
CA VAL A 229 -16.73 -4.23 38.04
C VAL A 229 -15.65 -4.37 36.97
N ALA A 230 -15.88 -5.26 36.02
CA ALA A 230 -15.05 -5.42 34.83
C ALA A 230 -15.42 -4.33 33.81
N LEU A 231 -14.52 -3.40 33.56
CA LEU A 231 -14.56 -2.55 32.37
C LEU A 231 -13.64 -3.14 31.31
N GLY A 232 -14.26 -3.60 30.22
CA GLY A 232 -13.56 -4.07 29.03
C GLY A 232 -12.92 -2.91 28.25
N SER A 233 -11.66 -3.08 27.90
CA SER A 233 -10.94 -2.21 26.94
C SER A 233 -10.87 -2.90 25.59
N PRO A 234 -11.10 -2.20 24.47
CA PRO A 234 -10.78 -2.74 23.15
C PRO A 234 -9.32 -2.46 22.79
N LEU A 235 -8.64 -3.53 22.40
CA LEU A 235 -7.29 -3.49 21.83
C LEU A 235 -7.27 -2.79 20.47
N ASN A 236 -6.44 -1.77 20.33
CA ASN A 236 -5.89 -1.35 19.04
C ASN A 236 -4.39 -1.56 19.06
N LYS A 237 -3.92 -2.55 18.30
CA LYS A 237 -2.50 -2.75 17.98
C LYS A 237 -2.10 -1.80 16.87
N LEU A 238 -1.29 -0.81 17.17
CA LEU A 238 -0.42 -0.14 16.18
C LEU A 238 1.01 -0.61 16.42
N ALA A 239 1.67 -0.98 15.33
CA ALA A 239 3.05 -1.43 15.31
C ALA A 239 4.00 -0.26 15.56
N GLU A 240 4.87 -0.38 16.56
CA GLU A 240 5.95 0.57 16.82
C GLU A 240 7.29 0.02 16.33
N ASP A 241 8.03 0.92 15.74
CA ASP A 241 9.38 0.79 15.20
C ASP A 241 10.42 0.60 16.31
N LYS A 242 11.43 -0.25 16.08
CA LYS A 242 12.32 -0.79 17.09
C LYS A 242 13.59 0.06 17.26
N THR A 243 13.79 0.58 18.44
CA THR A 243 15.13 0.84 18.99
C THR A 243 15.53 -0.26 19.99
N PRO A 244 16.78 -0.70 20.05
CA PRO A 244 17.17 -1.89 20.82
C PRO A 244 17.29 -1.58 22.31
N SER A 245 16.34 -2.00 23.10
CA SER A 245 16.36 -2.02 24.54
C SER A 245 16.72 -3.43 25.03
N LYS A 246 17.62 -3.50 26.01
CA LYS A 246 18.20 -4.70 26.62
C LYS A 246 17.14 -5.75 26.98
N VAL A 247 17.30 -6.94 26.40
CA VAL A 247 16.46 -8.11 26.63
C VAL A 247 16.67 -8.63 28.05
N SER A 248 15.66 -8.50 28.92
CA SER A 248 15.59 -9.32 30.12
C SER A 248 15.16 -10.73 29.70
N GLN A 249 16.02 -11.72 29.90
CA GLN A 249 15.74 -13.12 29.62
C GLN A 249 14.59 -13.61 30.52
N ARG A 250 13.41 -13.72 29.96
CA ARG A 250 12.28 -14.40 30.59
C ARG A 250 12.50 -15.89 30.46
N VAL A 251 12.87 -16.55 31.54
CA VAL A 251 13.05 -18.02 31.60
C VAL A 251 11.66 -18.66 31.42
N VAL A 252 11.46 -19.33 30.27
CA VAL A 252 10.24 -20.09 30.01
C VAL A 252 10.34 -21.44 30.71
N PRO A 253 9.34 -21.88 31.49
CA PRO A 253 9.35 -23.19 32.14
C PRO A 253 9.53 -24.34 31.15
N ALA A 254 10.31 -25.36 31.52
CA ALA A 254 10.77 -26.44 30.64
C ALA A 254 9.64 -27.26 29.94
N TYR A 255 8.44 -27.28 30.50
CA TYR A 255 7.28 -28.01 29.95
C TYR A 255 6.61 -27.34 28.73
N HIS A 256 7.00 -26.09 28.39
CA HIS A 256 6.52 -25.41 27.18
C HIS A 256 7.49 -25.47 26.00
N ARG A 257 8.60 -26.20 26.13
CA ARG A 257 9.53 -26.38 25.01
C ARG A 257 9.05 -27.51 24.10
N SER A 258 8.41 -27.17 22.98
CA SER A 258 8.21 -28.12 21.89
C SER A 258 9.58 -28.52 21.31
N LYS A 259 9.84 -29.85 21.21
CA LYS A 259 11.03 -30.37 20.54
C LYS A 259 11.00 -29.92 19.07
N ALA A 260 11.95 -29.07 18.65
CA ALA A 260 12.19 -28.83 17.25
C ALA A 260 12.67 -30.14 16.59
N ARG A 261 11.87 -30.71 15.69
CA ARG A 261 12.32 -31.80 14.81
C ARG A 261 13.23 -31.14 13.76
N GLY A 262 14.51 -31.44 13.87
CA GLY A 262 15.49 -31.12 12.82
C GLY A 262 15.17 -31.91 11.56
N VAL A 263 15.00 -31.21 10.44
CA VAL A 263 15.03 -31.83 9.11
C VAL A 263 16.49 -32.12 8.78
N VAL A 264 16.83 -33.39 8.65
CA VAL A 264 18.14 -33.81 8.16
C VAL A 264 18.13 -33.60 6.65
N LEU A 265 18.93 -32.65 6.17
CA LEU A 265 19.27 -32.55 4.75
C LEU A 265 20.25 -33.66 4.43
N VAL A 266 19.85 -34.61 3.57
CA VAL A 266 20.70 -35.61 2.99
C VAL A 266 21.37 -34.95 1.78
N ASP A 267 22.65 -34.67 1.90
CA ASP A 267 23.51 -34.34 0.76
C ASP A 267 23.74 -35.62 -0.04
N SER A 268 23.25 -35.62 -1.28
CA SER A 268 23.55 -36.67 -2.26
C SER A 268 24.71 -36.19 -3.11
N ASP A 269 25.91 -36.50 -2.68
CA ASP A 269 27.07 -36.54 -3.56
C ASP A 269 27.01 -37.83 -4.39
N ASP A 270 26.66 -37.72 -5.66
CA ASP A 270 26.92 -38.77 -6.67
C ASP A 270 27.95 -38.23 -7.65
N GLU A 271 29.22 -38.45 -7.29
CA GLU A 271 30.29 -38.66 -8.25
C GLU A 271 30.09 -40.02 -8.94
N ASN A 272 29.97 -40.01 -10.24
CA ASN A 272 30.45 -41.14 -11.04
C ASN A 272 30.93 -40.65 -12.40
N GLY A 273 32.27 -40.71 -12.53
CA GLY A 273 32.94 -40.72 -13.80
C GLY A 273 32.78 -42.06 -14.52
N ASN A 274 32.64 -41.96 -15.82
CA ASN A 274 33.37 -42.75 -16.81
C ASN A 274 33.14 -42.17 -18.20
#